data_3bda149e199598e550c7c09ac1e159af
#
_entry.id   3bda149e199598e550c7c09ac1e159af
#
_cell.length_a   1.000
_cell.length_b   1.000
_cell.length_c   1.000
_cell.angle_alpha   90.00
_cell.angle_beta   90.00
_cell.angle_gamma   90.00
#
_symmetry.space_group_name_H-M   'P 1'
#
loop_
_entity.id
_entity.type
_entity.pdbx_description
1 polymer ?
#
loop_
_entity_poly.entity_id
_entity_poly.type
_entity_poly.pdbx_seq_one_letter_code
_entity_poly.pdbx_strand_id
1 'polypeptide(L)'
;VKRQGQPHTQVLFTQHGEVPLSVLQSSTPNSQRLALKDPLPSHHHHYSEQANSLPSLAPIPACGFMKAKNEREGFSSVGWRFRSNKVFNRKKLLAFLTGLRVERMKAVFITDVGVFGYNLTSDSLTEIELDNCLESRIEMISFDHLDDLWQTQLLACVAA
;
A
#
# COMPACT_ATOMS: atom_id res chain seq x y z
N VAL A 1 23.40 3.76 19.90
CA VAL A 1 22.90 2.79 18.92
C VAL A 1 23.72 2.93 17.66
N LYS A 2 24.67 2.01 17.40
CA LYS A 2 25.47 2.00 16.16
C LYS A 2 24.59 1.47 15.03
N ARG A 3 24.08 2.34 14.16
CA ARG A 3 23.50 1.94 12.89
C ARG A 3 24.62 1.43 11.98
N GLN A 4 24.53 0.19 11.55
CA GLN A 4 25.35 -0.35 10.47
C GLN A 4 24.83 0.25 9.15
N GLY A 5 25.37 1.43 8.79
CA GLY A 5 25.23 1.97 7.45
C GLY A 5 26.22 1.28 6.51
N GLN A 6 25.85 1.08 5.26
CA GLN A 6 26.83 0.66 4.25
C GLN A 6 27.97 1.69 4.14
N PRO A 7 29.21 1.28 3.89
CA PRO A 7 30.39 2.16 3.99
C PRO A 7 30.40 3.38 3.06
N HIS A 8 29.44 3.47 2.15
CA HIS A 8 29.29 4.60 1.22
C HIS A 8 27.97 5.37 1.38
N THR A 9 27.21 5.09 2.44
CA THR A 9 25.95 5.81 2.70
C THR A 9 26.23 7.13 3.40
N GLN A 10 25.94 8.23 2.74
CA GLN A 10 25.97 9.55 3.35
C GLN A 10 24.66 9.77 4.10
N VAL A 11 24.75 10.00 5.41
CA VAL A 11 23.61 10.35 6.25
C VAL A 11 23.60 11.85 6.50
N LEU A 12 22.53 12.50 6.14
CA LEU A 12 22.32 13.93 6.37
C LEU A 12 21.26 14.13 7.43
N PHE A 13 21.55 15.01 8.36
CA PHE A 13 20.58 15.49 9.32
C PHE A 13 19.99 16.79 8.77
N THR A 14 18.68 16.80 8.54
CA THR A 14 17.95 17.97 8.06
C THR A 14 17.01 18.47 9.14
N GLN A 15 16.78 19.78 9.21
CA GLN A 15 15.80 20.41 10.06
C GLN A 15 14.78 21.12 9.15
N HIS A 16 13.49 20.95 9.42
CA HIS A 16 12.39 21.49 8.60
C HIS A 16 12.39 21.06 7.12
N GLY A 17 13.06 19.95 6.76
CA GLY A 17 13.14 19.49 5.37
C GLY A 17 14.14 20.25 4.49
N GLU A 18 14.93 21.15 5.04
CA GLU A 18 15.95 21.88 4.29
C GLU A 18 17.14 20.97 3.95
N VAL A 19 17.37 20.76 2.66
CA VAL A 19 18.49 19.98 2.13
C VAL A 19 19.31 20.89 1.22
N PRO A 20 20.64 21.00 1.43
CA PRO A 20 21.50 21.79 0.54
C PRO A 20 21.41 21.30 -0.90
N LEU A 21 21.24 22.21 -1.86
CA LEU A 21 21.12 21.87 -3.28
C LEU A 21 22.32 21.07 -3.80
N SER A 22 23.51 21.34 -3.28
CA SER A 22 24.75 20.61 -3.60
C SER A 22 24.68 19.11 -3.30
N VAL A 23 23.88 18.71 -2.31
CA VAL A 23 23.67 17.31 -1.95
C VAL A 23 22.72 16.63 -2.94
N LEU A 24 21.71 17.36 -3.41
CA LEU A 24 20.77 16.86 -4.43
C LEU A 24 21.41 16.77 -5.82
N GLN A 25 22.45 17.57 -6.07
CA GLN A 25 23.17 17.59 -7.34
C GLN A 25 24.40 16.66 -7.36
N SER A 26 24.73 16.02 -6.22
CA SER A 26 25.81 15.04 -6.19
C SER A 26 25.44 13.85 -7.11
N SER A 27 26.37 13.47 -7.98
CA SER A 27 26.21 12.29 -8.82
C SER A 27 25.99 11.07 -7.93
N THR A 28 24.86 10.40 -8.10
CA THR A 28 24.64 9.07 -7.50
C THR A 28 25.78 8.17 -7.99
N PRO A 29 26.57 7.53 -7.12
CA PRO A 29 27.57 6.58 -7.57
C PRO A 29 26.83 5.56 -8.43
N ASN A 30 27.24 5.49 -9.69
CA ASN A 30 26.68 4.57 -10.67
C ASN A 30 26.66 3.19 -10.01
N SER A 31 25.49 2.63 -9.82
CA SER A 31 25.35 1.28 -9.30
C SER A 31 25.90 0.34 -10.37
N GLN A 32 27.24 0.21 -10.38
CA GLN A 32 27.86 -0.95 -11.01
C GLN A 32 27.14 -2.13 -10.39
N ARG A 33 26.39 -2.83 -11.22
CA ARG A 33 25.86 -4.16 -10.90
C ARG A 33 27.01 -4.91 -10.25
N LEU A 34 26.97 -5.05 -8.94
CA LEU A 34 27.78 -6.02 -8.25
C LEU A 34 27.35 -7.36 -8.82
N ALA A 35 28.14 -7.84 -9.79
CA ALA A 35 28.09 -9.23 -10.17
C ALA A 35 28.36 -9.98 -8.88
N LEU A 36 27.33 -10.56 -8.30
CA LEU A 36 27.42 -11.50 -7.19
C LEU A 36 28.26 -12.68 -7.68
N LYS A 37 29.58 -12.61 -7.47
CA LYS A 37 30.44 -13.77 -7.42
C LYS A 37 30.33 -14.30 -6.01
N ASP A 38 29.93 -15.54 -5.93
CA ASP A 38 29.84 -16.44 -4.79
C ASP A 38 28.61 -16.30 -3.86
N PRO A 39 27.90 -17.41 -3.61
CA PRO A 39 26.84 -17.44 -2.63
C PRO A 39 27.44 -17.28 -1.23
N LEU A 40 27.17 -16.16 -0.58
CA LEU A 40 27.41 -16.01 0.85
C LEU A 40 26.67 -17.10 1.61
N PRO A 41 27.30 -17.70 2.65
CA PRO A 41 26.61 -18.69 3.49
C PRO A 41 25.36 -18.08 4.06
N SER A 42 24.22 -18.72 3.82
CA SER A 42 22.92 -18.34 4.28
C SER A 42 22.87 -18.38 5.81
N HIS A 43 23.06 -17.25 6.47
CA HIS A 43 22.56 -17.08 7.80
C HIS A 43 21.03 -17.04 7.69
N HIS A 44 20.40 -18.18 7.91
CA HIS A 44 18.96 -18.28 8.11
C HIS A 44 18.58 -17.50 9.37
N HIS A 45 18.35 -16.21 9.22
CA HIS A 45 17.44 -15.54 10.13
C HIS A 45 16.05 -16.09 9.78
N HIS A 46 15.55 -16.94 10.63
CA HIS A 46 14.13 -17.28 10.65
C HIS A 46 13.36 -16.00 10.96
N TYR A 47 13.13 -15.18 9.95
CA TYR A 47 11.96 -14.32 9.95
C TYR A 47 10.78 -15.28 9.78
N SER A 48 9.99 -15.44 10.83
CA SER A 48 8.69 -16.06 10.71
C SER A 48 7.88 -15.22 9.72
N GLU A 49 7.88 -15.65 8.45
CA GLU A 49 7.03 -15.13 7.38
C GLU A 49 5.58 -15.50 7.66
N GLN A 50 4.97 -14.78 8.59
CA GLN A 50 3.52 -14.69 8.69
C GLN A 50 3.09 -13.23 8.58
N ALA A 51 3.69 -12.50 7.64
CA ALA A 51 3.11 -11.26 7.16
C ALA A 51 2.05 -11.66 6.12
N ASN A 52 0.79 -11.74 6.53
CA ASN A 52 -0.37 -11.86 5.64
C ASN A 52 -0.59 -10.54 4.86
N SER A 53 0.48 -9.93 4.34
CA SER A 53 0.35 -8.89 3.33
C SER A 53 -0.25 -9.52 2.08
N LEU A 54 -1.21 -8.86 1.44
CA LEU A 54 -1.77 -9.31 0.16
C LEU A 54 -0.61 -9.63 -0.80
N PRO A 55 -0.36 -10.90 -1.19
CA PRO A 55 0.66 -11.18 -2.18
C PRO A 55 0.24 -10.47 -3.46
N SER A 56 1.04 -9.50 -3.91
CA SER A 56 0.69 -8.69 -5.09
C SER A 56 0.52 -9.52 -6.37
N LEU A 57 0.96 -10.79 -6.34
CA LEU A 57 0.94 -11.72 -7.48
C LEU A 57 0.00 -12.91 -7.30
N ALA A 58 -0.62 -13.10 -6.13
CA ALA A 58 -1.54 -14.22 -5.95
C ALA A 58 -2.79 -14.03 -6.82
N PRO A 59 -3.25 -15.09 -7.53
CA PRO A 59 -4.44 -15.02 -8.37
C PRO A 59 -5.69 -14.78 -7.50
N ILE A 60 -6.56 -13.86 -7.94
CA ILE A 60 -7.82 -13.60 -7.24
C ILE A 60 -8.76 -14.80 -7.43
N PRO A 61 -9.36 -15.34 -6.36
CA PRO A 61 -10.27 -16.49 -6.42
C PRO A 61 -11.48 -16.27 -7.31
N ALA A 62 -12.23 -17.34 -7.60
CA ALA A 62 -13.42 -17.30 -8.46
C ALA A 62 -14.55 -16.40 -7.91
N CYS A 63 -14.62 -16.17 -6.58
CA CYS A 63 -15.56 -15.21 -5.97
C CYS A 63 -15.32 -13.76 -6.40
N GLY A 64 -14.18 -13.47 -7.05
CA GLY A 64 -13.87 -12.17 -7.64
C GLY A 64 -13.17 -11.19 -6.69
N PHE A 65 -12.84 -11.59 -5.47
CA PHE A 65 -12.04 -10.79 -4.55
C PHE A 65 -11.21 -11.64 -3.59
N MET A 66 -10.22 -11.03 -2.98
CA MET A 66 -9.45 -11.60 -1.87
C MET A 66 -9.22 -10.54 -0.80
N LYS A 67 -9.11 -10.97 0.46
CA LYS A 67 -8.85 -10.14 1.64
C LYS A 67 -7.59 -10.64 2.33
N ALA A 68 -6.79 -9.74 2.85
CA ALA A 68 -5.74 -10.06 3.80
C ALA A 68 -5.79 -9.10 4.98
N LYS A 69 -5.52 -9.62 6.17
CA LYS A 69 -5.35 -8.84 7.40
C LYS A 69 -3.92 -9.05 7.88
N ASN A 70 -3.34 -8.01 8.46
CA ASN A 70 -2.05 -8.09 9.14
C ASN A 70 -2.14 -7.27 10.42
N GLU A 71 -1.73 -7.87 11.53
CA GLU A 71 -1.70 -7.24 12.85
C GLU A 71 -0.24 -7.20 13.31
N ARG A 72 0.24 -6.03 13.65
CA ARG A 72 1.56 -5.81 14.23
C ARG A 72 1.41 -4.92 15.46
N GLU A 73 2.44 -4.90 16.31
CA GLU A 73 2.46 -4.08 17.51
C GLU A 73 1.94 -2.66 17.27
N GLY A 74 0.74 -2.36 17.78
CA GLY A 74 0.11 -1.05 17.73
C GLY A 74 -0.63 -0.70 16.43
N PHE A 75 -0.65 -1.58 15.40
CA PHE A 75 -1.34 -1.31 14.14
C PHE A 75 -2.02 -2.55 13.59
N SER A 76 -3.20 -2.35 13.04
CA SER A 76 -3.90 -3.33 12.23
C SER A 76 -4.02 -2.83 10.79
N SER A 77 -3.78 -3.69 9.83
CA SER A 77 -4.01 -3.40 8.42
C SER A 77 -4.91 -4.43 7.77
N VAL A 78 -5.74 -3.98 6.86
CA VAL A 78 -6.57 -4.83 6.03
C VAL A 78 -6.57 -4.35 4.60
N GLY A 79 -6.50 -5.29 3.67
CA GLY A 79 -6.56 -4.98 2.25
C GLY A 79 -7.48 -5.92 1.50
N TRP A 80 -8.01 -5.43 0.39
CA TRP A 80 -8.77 -6.21 -0.58
C TRP A 80 -8.23 -5.96 -1.99
N ARG A 81 -8.31 -7.02 -2.79
CA ARG A 81 -8.12 -6.96 -4.24
C ARG A 81 -9.37 -7.51 -4.90
N PHE A 82 -9.83 -6.85 -5.95
CA PHE A 82 -11.01 -7.22 -6.71
C PHE A 82 -10.65 -7.37 -8.18
N ARG A 83 -11.18 -8.39 -8.84
CA ARG A 83 -11.02 -8.56 -10.29
C ARG A 83 -11.58 -7.36 -11.05
N SER A 84 -11.07 -7.11 -12.25
CA SER A 84 -11.48 -5.99 -13.11
C SER A 84 -12.98 -6.00 -13.47
N ASN A 85 -13.63 -7.17 -13.46
CA ASN A 85 -15.06 -7.29 -13.70
C ASN A 85 -15.93 -6.87 -12.49
N LYS A 86 -15.34 -6.61 -11.33
CA LYS A 86 -16.02 -6.01 -10.17
C LYS A 86 -15.95 -4.48 -10.31
N VAL A 87 -16.89 -3.93 -11.07
CA VAL A 87 -17.04 -2.49 -11.27
C VAL A 87 -17.78 -1.88 -10.09
N PHE A 88 -17.29 -0.78 -9.55
CA PHE A 88 -17.90 -0.12 -8.40
C PHE A 88 -18.75 1.06 -8.82
N ASN A 89 -19.89 1.26 -8.16
CA ASN A 89 -20.65 2.50 -8.30
C ASN A 89 -19.91 3.63 -7.55
N ARG A 90 -19.39 4.61 -8.30
CA ARG A 90 -18.56 5.69 -7.74
C ARG A 90 -19.24 6.47 -6.63
N LYS A 91 -20.56 6.74 -6.74
CA LYS A 91 -21.28 7.51 -5.70
C LYS A 91 -21.37 6.74 -4.39
N LYS A 92 -21.74 5.43 -4.45
CA LYS A 92 -21.79 4.57 -3.26
C LYS A 92 -20.39 4.40 -2.65
N LEU A 93 -19.38 4.19 -3.50
CA LEU A 93 -18.00 4.04 -3.08
C LEU A 93 -17.50 5.30 -2.35
N LEU A 94 -17.71 6.48 -2.91
CA LEU A 94 -17.30 7.73 -2.30
C LEU A 94 -17.99 7.96 -0.95
N ALA A 95 -19.29 7.65 -0.84
CA ALA A 95 -20.03 7.72 0.43
C ALA A 95 -19.42 6.76 1.48
N PHE A 96 -19.03 5.55 1.08
CA PHE A 96 -18.35 4.61 1.96
C PHE A 96 -16.98 5.15 2.40
N LEU A 97 -16.14 5.59 1.45
CA LEU A 97 -14.78 6.06 1.74
C LEU A 97 -14.76 7.29 2.65
N THR A 98 -15.70 8.23 2.48
CA THR A 98 -15.82 9.42 3.34
C THR A 98 -16.29 9.08 4.76
N GLY A 99 -16.95 7.95 4.94
CA GLY A 99 -17.40 7.47 6.25
C GLY A 99 -16.36 6.69 7.04
N LEU A 100 -15.22 6.32 6.41
CA LEU A 100 -14.19 5.54 7.07
C LEU A 100 -13.50 6.31 8.21
N ARG A 101 -13.23 5.61 9.30
CA ARG A 101 -12.43 6.07 10.43
C ARG A 101 -11.18 5.20 10.51
N VAL A 102 -10.14 5.60 9.82
CA VAL A 102 -8.85 4.90 9.73
C VAL A 102 -7.72 5.92 9.68
N GLU A 103 -6.54 5.53 10.13
CA GLU A 103 -5.35 6.40 10.10
C GLU A 103 -4.90 6.71 8.67
N ARG A 104 -5.03 5.70 7.82
CA ARG A 104 -4.63 5.82 6.41
C ARG A 104 -5.39 4.83 5.56
N MET A 105 -5.81 5.27 4.39
CA MET A 105 -6.30 4.39 3.34
C MET A 105 -5.69 4.82 2.00
N LYS A 106 -5.30 3.84 1.22
CA LYS A 106 -4.97 4.00 -0.20
C LYS A 106 -5.76 3.03 -1.03
N ALA A 107 -6.31 3.51 -2.14
CA ALA A 107 -7.11 2.66 -3.02
C ALA A 107 -7.01 3.09 -4.49
N VAL A 108 -7.25 2.11 -5.37
CA VAL A 108 -7.57 2.33 -6.78
C VAL A 108 -8.80 1.49 -7.09
N PHE A 109 -9.80 2.08 -7.72
CA PHE A 109 -11.03 1.41 -8.08
C PHE A 109 -11.43 1.62 -9.54
N ILE A 110 -11.86 0.53 -10.17
CA ILE A 110 -12.57 0.54 -11.44
C ILE A 110 -14.04 0.84 -11.13
N THR A 111 -14.53 1.97 -11.62
CA THR A 111 -15.91 2.42 -11.36
C THR A 111 -16.74 2.49 -12.63
N ASP A 112 -18.04 2.69 -12.45
CA ASP A 112 -19.03 2.89 -13.52
C ASP A 112 -18.75 4.13 -14.41
N VAL A 113 -17.85 5.02 -14.01
CA VAL A 113 -17.53 6.26 -14.74
C VAL A 113 -16.03 6.46 -15.02
N GLY A 114 -15.19 5.48 -14.71
CA GLY A 114 -13.74 5.55 -14.91
C GLY A 114 -12.95 4.90 -13.79
N VAL A 115 -11.63 5.07 -13.83
CA VAL A 115 -10.72 4.54 -12.81
C VAL A 115 -10.26 5.68 -11.92
N PHE A 116 -10.36 5.49 -10.60
CA PHE A 116 -10.00 6.51 -9.62
C PHE A 116 -9.08 5.97 -8.55
N GLY A 117 -8.05 6.75 -8.25
CA GLY A 117 -7.19 6.59 -7.09
C GLY A 117 -7.69 7.42 -5.92
N TYR A 118 -7.63 6.86 -4.72
CA TYR A 118 -8.05 7.51 -3.48
C TYR A 118 -6.95 7.44 -2.44
N ASN A 119 -6.78 8.51 -1.69
CA ASN A 119 -5.91 8.54 -0.53
C ASN A 119 -6.64 9.26 0.61
N LEU A 120 -6.86 8.54 1.72
CA LEU A 120 -7.44 9.06 2.95
C LEU A 120 -6.35 9.15 4.01
N THR A 121 -6.27 10.28 4.65
CA THR A 121 -5.51 10.55 5.88
C THR A 121 -6.48 10.94 6.98
N SER A 122 -5.99 11.21 8.21
CA SER A 122 -6.81 11.75 9.30
C SER A 122 -7.60 12.99 8.91
N ASP A 123 -7.07 13.79 7.99
CA ASP A 123 -7.56 15.14 7.73
C ASP A 123 -8.31 15.28 6.40
N SER A 124 -8.05 14.39 5.45
CA SER A 124 -8.61 14.55 4.11
C SER A 124 -8.70 13.27 3.29
N LEU A 125 -9.72 13.22 2.44
CA LEU A 125 -9.84 12.26 1.34
C LEU A 125 -9.52 12.99 0.03
N THR A 126 -8.51 12.51 -0.70
CA THR A 126 -8.18 12.99 -2.03
C THR A 126 -8.55 11.97 -3.08
N GLU A 127 -8.97 12.43 -4.25
CA GLU A 127 -9.33 11.62 -5.41
C GLU A 127 -8.54 12.10 -6.62
N ILE A 128 -8.12 11.15 -7.44
CA ILE A 128 -7.43 11.41 -8.72
C ILE A 128 -7.94 10.45 -9.78
N GLU A 129 -8.24 10.94 -10.96
CA GLU A 129 -8.59 10.11 -12.11
C GLU A 129 -7.32 9.46 -12.71
N LEU A 130 -7.43 8.20 -13.11
CA LEU A 130 -6.36 7.40 -13.68
C LEU A 130 -6.80 6.84 -15.03
N ASP A 131 -5.85 6.59 -15.94
CA ASP A 131 -6.17 6.06 -17.27
C ASP A 131 -6.76 4.65 -17.22
N ASN A 132 -6.10 3.73 -16.53
CA ASN A 132 -6.59 2.37 -16.33
C ASN A 132 -5.92 1.67 -15.14
N CYS A 133 -6.49 0.52 -14.73
CA CYS A 133 -5.82 -0.43 -13.84
C CYS A 133 -6.30 -1.87 -14.12
N LEU A 134 -5.48 -2.85 -13.76
CA LEU A 134 -5.77 -4.27 -13.98
C LEU A 134 -6.75 -4.86 -12.98
N GLU A 135 -6.86 -4.26 -11.80
CA GLU A 135 -7.70 -4.71 -10.69
C GLU A 135 -7.97 -3.55 -9.72
N SER A 136 -9.07 -3.60 -8.99
CA SER A 136 -9.29 -2.66 -7.89
C SER A 136 -8.58 -3.14 -6.63
N ARG A 137 -7.99 -2.20 -5.88
CA ARG A 137 -7.29 -2.45 -4.61
C ARG A 137 -7.65 -1.41 -3.58
N ILE A 138 -7.69 -1.83 -2.33
CA ILE A 138 -7.78 -0.94 -1.19
C ILE A 138 -6.95 -1.50 -0.04
N GLU A 139 -6.21 -0.64 0.64
CA GLU A 139 -5.49 -0.93 1.88
C GLU A 139 -5.84 0.11 2.94
N MET A 140 -6.15 -0.35 4.12
CA MET A 140 -6.49 0.46 5.29
C MET A 140 -5.57 0.12 6.45
N ILE A 141 -5.14 1.14 7.17
CA ILE A 141 -4.32 1.03 8.39
C ILE A 141 -5.07 1.74 9.51
N SER A 142 -5.24 1.09 10.65
CA SER A 142 -5.88 1.63 11.84
C SER A 142 -5.14 1.24 13.11
N PHE A 143 -5.17 2.11 14.13
CA PHE A 143 -4.77 1.78 15.49
C PHE A 143 -5.85 0.98 16.23
N ASP A 144 -7.09 1.18 15.82
CA ASP A 144 -8.25 0.52 16.41
C ASP A 144 -8.56 -0.80 15.70
N HIS A 145 -9.52 -1.52 16.26
CA HIS A 145 -10.00 -2.77 15.70
C HIS A 145 -10.58 -2.54 14.30
N LEU A 146 -10.17 -3.39 13.35
CA LEU A 146 -10.69 -3.35 11.99
C LEU A 146 -12.13 -3.85 11.96
N ASP A 147 -13.05 -3.02 11.44
CA ASP A 147 -14.46 -3.36 11.33
C ASP A 147 -14.70 -4.47 10.29
N ASP A 148 -15.28 -5.57 10.70
CA ASP A 148 -15.62 -6.68 9.81
C ASP A 148 -16.77 -6.34 8.84
N LEU A 149 -17.54 -5.29 9.11
CA LEU A 149 -18.61 -4.80 8.23
C LEU A 149 -18.08 -4.14 6.96
N TRP A 150 -16.84 -3.65 6.95
CA TRP A 150 -16.26 -2.97 5.78
C TRP A 150 -16.27 -3.82 4.51
N GLN A 151 -16.08 -5.13 4.63
CA GLN A 151 -16.18 -6.02 3.47
C GLN A 151 -17.59 -6.03 2.89
N THR A 152 -18.60 -6.13 3.72
CA THR A 152 -20.00 -6.12 3.28
C THR A 152 -20.36 -4.78 2.65
N GLN A 153 -19.93 -3.68 3.24
CA GLN A 153 -20.16 -2.34 2.73
C GLN A 153 -19.45 -2.09 1.39
N LEU A 154 -18.20 -2.53 1.25
CA LEU A 154 -17.46 -2.49 -0.01
C LEU A 154 -18.15 -3.28 -1.11
N LEU A 155 -18.58 -4.51 -0.81
CA LEU A 155 -19.30 -5.34 -1.78
C LEU A 155 -20.66 -4.74 -2.18
N ALA A 156 -21.32 -4.02 -1.27
CA ALA A 156 -22.56 -3.28 -1.57
C ALA A 156 -22.33 -2.07 -2.50
N CYS A 157 -21.07 -1.62 -2.64
CA CYS A 157 -20.70 -0.57 -3.58
C CYS A 157 -20.48 -1.08 -5.01
N VAL A 158 -20.44 -2.41 -5.23
CA VAL A 158 -20.33 -2.97 -6.59
C VAL A 158 -21.58 -2.61 -7.37
N ALA A 159 -21.41 -2.19 -8.62
CA ALA A 159 -22.50 -1.91 -9.54
C ALA A 159 -23.27 -3.22 -9.85
N ALA A 160 -24.58 -3.10 -9.99
CA ALA A 160 -25.46 -4.21 -10.32
C ALA A 160 -25.29 -4.61 -11.81
#